data_6ef1b36e6929164408972327cc9cae98
#
_entry.id   6ef1b36e6929164408972327cc9cae98
#
_cell.length_a   1.000
_cell.length_b   1.000
_cell.length_c   1.000
_cell.angle_alpha   90.00
_cell.angle_beta   90.00
_cell.angle_gamma   90.00
#
_symmetry.space_group_name_H-M   'P 1'
#
loop_
_entity.id
_entity.type
_entity.pdbx_description
1 polymer ?
#
loop_
_entity_poly.entity_id
_entity_poly.type
_entity_poly.pdbx_seq_one_letter_code
_entity_poly.pdbx_strand_id
1 'polypeptide(L)'
;MTTQTDELLYDVKDKIATLTLNRPDKMNAFTGPMIDRWAWALNEAQHDPDVNVVVVTGSGKAFCAGGDVARMATGEPTALDGKNGLWEGIHRVPKTLEQMDKPVIAMINGVAVGAGMGMSVMCDMRIAADTARFSTGYVRVGLVPGDGDTYFLPRLVGTAKALELLWTADFIEAPKALELLWTADFIEAPDALRLGIVQRVVPDAELRDATYAFARQIADGPQIPIRMIKRLVYQSMKLDLRTHLDLVSSHMAIVRQSDDHKEGVAAFKEKRAPKFQGR
;
A
#
# COMPACT_ATOMS: atom_id res chain seq x y z
N MET A 1 -7.21 -23.40 -9.15
CA MET A 1 -5.91 -23.53 -9.84
C MET A 1 -5.12 -22.29 -9.54
N THR A 2 -4.02 -22.38 -8.80
CA THR A 2 -3.11 -21.26 -8.55
C THR A 2 -2.41 -20.94 -9.86
N THR A 3 -2.72 -19.79 -10.45
CA THR A 3 -1.96 -19.26 -11.60
C THR A 3 -0.57 -18.90 -11.10
N GLN A 4 0.35 -19.84 -11.21
CA GLN A 4 1.76 -19.60 -10.95
C GLN A 4 2.27 -18.71 -12.09
N THR A 5 2.50 -17.44 -11.80
CA THR A 5 3.16 -16.51 -12.73
C THR A 5 4.39 -15.95 -12.05
N ASP A 6 5.47 -15.81 -12.80
CA ASP A 6 6.71 -15.18 -12.32
C ASP A 6 6.59 -13.63 -12.28
N GLU A 7 5.45 -13.07 -12.71
CA GLU A 7 5.23 -11.63 -12.75
C GLU A 7 4.99 -11.02 -11.34
N LEU A 8 4.64 -11.84 -10.34
CA LEU A 8 4.61 -11.46 -8.93
C LEU A 8 5.21 -12.59 -8.10
N LEU A 9 6.31 -12.26 -7.41
CA LEU A 9 6.97 -13.16 -6.49
C LEU A 9 6.37 -13.02 -5.09
N TYR A 10 6.24 -14.14 -4.38
CA TYR A 10 5.78 -14.19 -3.00
C TYR A 10 6.76 -15.00 -2.17
N ASP A 11 7.32 -14.39 -1.14
CA ASP A 11 8.28 -15.00 -0.22
C ASP A 11 7.91 -14.67 1.21
N VAL A 12 8.09 -15.62 2.13
CA VAL A 12 7.86 -15.43 3.57
C VAL A 12 9.15 -15.68 4.33
N LYS A 13 9.60 -14.69 5.05
CA LYS A 13 10.78 -14.77 5.90
C LYS A 13 10.61 -13.90 7.15
N ASP A 14 11.02 -14.40 8.29
CA ASP A 14 11.02 -13.66 9.57
C ASP A 14 9.64 -13.05 9.88
N LYS A 15 8.57 -13.79 9.65
CA LYS A 15 7.16 -13.39 9.80
C LYS A 15 6.72 -12.23 8.89
N ILE A 16 7.47 -11.96 7.85
CA ILE A 16 7.18 -10.93 6.85
C ILE A 16 6.94 -11.60 5.50
N ALA A 17 5.75 -11.43 4.93
CA ALA A 17 5.48 -11.78 3.55
C ALA A 17 5.93 -10.64 2.63
N THR A 18 6.74 -10.95 1.63
CA THR A 18 7.19 -9.98 0.62
C THR A 18 6.54 -10.31 -0.71
N LEU A 19 5.80 -9.34 -1.23
CA LEU A 19 5.21 -9.36 -2.57
C LEU A 19 6.06 -8.47 -3.48
N THR A 20 6.70 -9.07 -4.49
CA THR A 20 7.53 -8.31 -5.43
C THR A 20 6.88 -8.33 -6.82
N LEU A 21 6.47 -7.15 -7.30
CA LEU A 21 6.03 -6.97 -8.67
C LEU A 21 7.22 -7.19 -9.59
N ASN A 22 7.14 -8.17 -10.50
CA ASN A 22 8.31 -8.70 -11.19
C ASN A 22 8.18 -8.68 -12.72
N ARG A 23 8.01 -7.47 -13.27
CA ARG A 23 8.13 -7.18 -14.71
C ARG A 23 9.06 -5.98 -14.91
N PRO A 24 10.34 -6.04 -14.52
CA PRO A 24 11.24 -4.89 -14.51
C PRO A 24 11.40 -4.25 -15.91
N ASP A 25 11.38 -5.05 -16.98
CA ASP A 25 11.46 -4.58 -18.37
C ASP A 25 10.23 -3.75 -18.81
N LYS A 26 9.14 -3.83 -18.08
CA LYS A 26 7.88 -3.07 -18.26
C LYS A 26 7.59 -2.16 -17.08
N MET A 27 8.60 -1.77 -16.31
CA MET A 27 8.45 -0.95 -15.12
C MET A 27 7.35 -1.48 -14.18
N ASN A 28 7.21 -2.79 -14.08
CA ASN A 28 6.22 -3.51 -13.29
C ASN A 28 4.75 -3.13 -13.61
N ALA A 29 4.47 -2.69 -14.84
CA ALA A 29 3.10 -2.51 -15.31
C ALA A 29 2.34 -3.84 -15.17
N PHE A 30 1.17 -3.80 -14.53
CA PHE A 30 0.48 -5.03 -14.17
C PHE A 30 -0.43 -5.56 -15.29
N THR A 31 -0.52 -6.88 -15.30
CA THR A 31 -1.36 -7.70 -16.17
C THR A 31 -2.46 -8.36 -15.37
N GLY A 32 -3.41 -9.00 -16.06
CA GLY A 32 -4.42 -9.84 -15.40
C GLY A 32 -3.80 -10.93 -14.52
N PRO A 33 -2.87 -11.76 -15.02
CA PRO A 33 -2.18 -12.78 -14.21
C PRO A 33 -1.45 -12.21 -12.99
N MET A 34 -0.80 -11.04 -13.11
CA MET A 34 -0.17 -10.39 -11.97
C MET A 34 -1.20 -9.97 -10.91
N ILE A 35 -2.34 -9.38 -11.33
CA ILE A 35 -3.43 -9.00 -10.42
C ILE A 35 -4.02 -10.22 -9.72
N ASP A 36 -4.24 -11.31 -10.46
CA ASP A 36 -4.74 -12.57 -9.90
C ASP A 36 -3.82 -13.10 -8.81
N ARG A 37 -2.53 -13.09 -9.09
CA ARG A 37 -1.49 -13.53 -8.16
C ARG A 37 -1.36 -12.58 -6.96
N TRP A 38 -1.53 -11.26 -7.17
CA TRP A 38 -1.48 -10.28 -6.09
C TRP A 38 -2.64 -10.46 -5.10
N ALA A 39 -3.86 -10.56 -5.61
CA ALA A 39 -5.03 -10.81 -4.77
C ALA A 39 -4.91 -12.13 -4.01
N TRP A 40 -4.40 -13.18 -4.66
CA TRP A 40 -4.10 -14.46 -4.01
C TRP A 40 -3.05 -14.31 -2.91
N ALA A 41 -1.93 -13.64 -3.17
CA ALA A 41 -0.82 -13.47 -2.23
C ALA A 41 -1.24 -12.70 -0.98
N LEU A 42 -2.06 -11.65 -1.13
CA LEU A 42 -2.62 -10.91 0.01
C LEU A 42 -3.53 -11.79 0.85
N ASN A 43 -4.40 -12.58 0.21
CA ASN A 43 -5.30 -13.49 0.91
C ASN A 43 -4.52 -14.60 1.62
N GLU A 44 -3.49 -15.16 0.99
CA GLU A 44 -2.60 -16.13 1.59
C GLU A 44 -1.90 -15.56 2.82
N ALA A 45 -1.26 -14.38 2.66
CA ALA A 45 -0.59 -13.69 3.76
C ALA A 45 -1.54 -13.39 4.93
N GLN A 46 -2.82 -13.05 4.67
CA GLN A 46 -3.81 -12.80 5.71
C GLN A 46 -4.07 -14.04 6.57
N HIS A 47 -4.09 -15.22 5.96
CA HIS A 47 -4.47 -16.48 6.64
C HIS A 47 -3.26 -17.29 7.13
N ASP A 48 -2.06 -17.02 6.64
CA ASP A 48 -0.85 -17.70 7.07
C ASP A 48 -0.47 -17.30 8.51
N PRO A 49 -0.45 -18.24 9.48
CA PRO A 49 -0.07 -17.94 10.87
C PRO A 49 1.40 -17.49 11.02
N ASP A 50 2.25 -17.84 10.07
CA ASP A 50 3.67 -17.45 10.08
C ASP A 50 3.92 -16.07 9.50
N VAL A 51 2.87 -15.34 9.06
CA VAL A 51 2.95 -13.98 8.55
C VAL A 51 2.31 -12.99 9.52
N ASN A 52 3.05 -11.97 9.93
CA ASN A 52 2.58 -10.87 10.76
C ASN A 52 2.49 -9.54 10.02
N VAL A 53 3.32 -9.33 9.01
CA VAL A 53 3.41 -8.08 8.22
C VAL A 53 3.56 -8.43 6.75
N VAL A 54 3.02 -7.59 5.88
CA VAL A 54 3.19 -7.70 4.42
C VAL A 54 4.01 -6.50 3.93
N VAL A 55 4.99 -6.76 3.08
CA VAL A 55 5.76 -5.75 2.34
C VAL A 55 5.48 -5.92 0.86
N VAL A 56 5.12 -4.83 0.17
CA VAL A 56 4.91 -4.81 -1.28
C VAL A 56 5.98 -3.93 -1.91
N THR A 57 6.64 -4.42 -2.96
CA THR A 57 7.69 -3.68 -3.67
C THR A 57 7.73 -4.04 -5.15
N GLY A 58 8.55 -3.34 -5.93
CA GLY A 58 8.82 -3.65 -7.33
C GLY A 58 10.25 -4.16 -7.55
N SER A 59 10.45 -5.02 -8.53
CA SER A 59 11.79 -5.37 -9.01
C SER A 59 12.34 -4.28 -9.94
N GLY A 60 13.67 -4.11 -9.95
CA GLY A 60 14.35 -3.15 -10.82
C GLY A 60 14.14 -1.69 -10.41
N LYS A 61 13.95 -0.80 -11.38
CA LYS A 61 13.99 0.67 -11.20
C LYS A 61 12.65 1.32 -10.88
N ALA A 62 11.58 0.58 -10.84
CA ALA A 62 10.24 1.11 -10.60
C ALA A 62 9.52 0.30 -9.53
N PHE A 63 8.68 0.98 -8.77
CA PHE A 63 7.66 0.29 -7.99
C PHE A 63 6.62 -0.29 -8.94
N CYS A 64 5.87 0.57 -9.66
CA CYS A 64 4.88 0.14 -10.64
C CYS A 64 4.47 1.30 -11.55
N ALA A 65 4.45 1.09 -12.86
CA ALA A 65 3.99 2.06 -13.85
C ALA A 65 2.47 2.05 -14.09
N GLY A 66 1.72 1.27 -13.31
CA GLY A 66 0.26 1.16 -13.47
C GLY A 66 -0.15 0.04 -14.42
N GLY A 67 -1.30 0.19 -15.08
CA GLY A 67 -1.80 -0.80 -16.04
C GLY A 67 -0.98 -0.83 -17.33
N ASP A 68 -0.96 -1.98 -18.00
CA ASP A 68 -0.28 -2.11 -19.28
C ASP A 68 -1.05 -1.39 -20.39
N VAL A 69 -0.54 -0.23 -20.81
CA VAL A 69 -1.19 0.68 -21.78
C VAL A 69 -1.40 0.01 -23.15
N ALA A 70 -0.52 -0.90 -23.54
CA ALA A 70 -0.66 -1.62 -24.82
C ALA A 70 -1.97 -2.46 -24.84
N ARG A 71 -2.37 -2.96 -23.69
CA ARG A 71 -3.62 -3.71 -23.53
C ARG A 71 -4.85 -2.78 -23.50
N MET A 72 -4.71 -1.57 -22.94
CA MET A 72 -5.80 -0.58 -22.96
C MET A 72 -6.18 -0.14 -24.36
N ALA A 73 -5.24 -0.14 -25.30
CA ALA A 73 -5.48 0.25 -26.69
C ALA A 73 -6.42 -0.71 -27.46
N THR A 74 -6.64 -1.92 -26.97
CA THR A 74 -7.56 -2.88 -27.61
C THR A 74 -9.03 -2.61 -27.27
N GLY A 75 -9.30 -1.75 -26.27
CA GLY A 75 -10.65 -1.38 -25.84
C GLY A 75 -11.43 -2.54 -25.23
N GLU A 76 -12.58 -2.20 -24.65
CA GLU A 76 -13.56 -3.16 -24.13
C GLU A 76 -14.76 -3.22 -25.07
N PRO A 77 -15.35 -4.39 -25.33
CA PRO A 77 -16.47 -4.52 -26.25
C PRO A 77 -17.69 -3.67 -25.88
N THR A 78 -17.99 -3.56 -24.56
CA THR A 78 -19.06 -2.73 -24.03
C THR A 78 -18.65 -2.01 -22.76
N ALA A 79 -19.41 -0.96 -22.38
CA ALA A 79 -19.19 -0.27 -21.08
C ALA A 79 -19.39 -1.22 -19.88
N LEU A 80 -20.28 -2.20 -20.00
CA LEU A 80 -20.52 -3.20 -18.96
C LEU A 80 -19.31 -4.14 -18.81
N ASP A 81 -18.73 -4.57 -19.92
CA ASP A 81 -17.52 -5.40 -19.90
C ASP A 81 -16.35 -4.65 -19.26
N GLY A 82 -16.16 -3.36 -19.59
CA GLY A 82 -15.17 -2.50 -18.95
C GLY A 82 -15.37 -2.36 -17.44
N LYS A 83 -16.64 -2.13 -17.01
CA LYS A 83 -16.98 -2.10 -15.58
C LYS A 83 -16.67 -3.42 -14.89
N ASN A 84 -17.08 -4.54 -15.46
CA ASN A 84 -16.88 -5.86 -14.88
C ASN A 84 -15.39 -6.24 -14.88
N GLY A 85 -14.66 -5.87 -15.92
CA GLY A 85 -13.21 -6.07 -16.01
C GLY A 85 -12.43 -5.37 -14.89
N LEU A 86 -12.85 -4.16 -14.50
CA LEU A 86 -12.29 -3.49 -13.32
C LEU A 86 -12.72 -4.19 -12.03
N TRP A 87 -14.01 -4.46 -11.88
CA TRP A 87 -14.60 -4.99 -10.64
C TRP A 87 -14.09 -6.41 -10.28
N GLU A 88 -14.00 -7.27 -11.29
CA GLU A 88 -13.52 -8.65 -11.14
C GLU A 88 -11.99 -8.78 -11.30
N GLY A 89 -11.35 -7.75 -11.87
CA GLY A 89 -9.92 -7.64 -12.05
C GLY A 89 -9.26 -6.88 -10.90
N ILE A 90 -8.77 -5.65 -11.21
CA ILE A 90 -7.92 -4.88 -10.33
C ILE A 90 -8.55 -4.56 -8.97
N HIS A 91 -9.87 -4.38 -8.90
CA HIS A 91 -10.57 -4.09 -7.63
C HIS A 91 -10.50 -5.23 -6.61
N ARG A 92 -10.07 -6.43 -6.99
CA ARG A 92 -9.83 -7.50 -6.02
C ARG A 92 -8.69 -7.15 -5.05
N VAL A 93 -7.68 -6.40 -5.52
CA VAL A 93 -6.57 -5.98 -4.66
C VAL A 93 -7.04 -5.01 -3.55
N PRO A 94 -7.67 -3.85 -3.85
CA PRO A 94 -8.15 -2.96 -2.80
C PRO A 94 -9.22 -3.59 -1.92
N LYS A 95 -10.11 -4.44 -2.46
CA LYS A 95 -11.10 -5.17 -1.64
C LYS A 95 -10.45 -6.14 -0.65
N THR A 96 -9.39 -6.84 -1.07
CA THR A 96 -8.63 -7.72 -0.17
C THR A 96 -7.90 -6.91 0.89
N LEU A 97 -7.24 -5.81 0.51
CA LEU A 97 -6.55 -4.92 1.45
C LEU A 97 -7.49 -4.32 2.51
N GLU A 98 -8.71 -3.93 2.12
CA GLU A 98 -9.72 -3.43 3.07
C GLU A 98 -10.11 -4.49 4.12
N GLN A 99 -10.13 -5.77 3.74
CA GLN A 99 -10.50 -6.88 4.62
C GLN A 99 -9.33 -7.34 5.51
N MET A 100 -8.10 -7.00 5.15
CA MET A 100 -6.92 -7.40 5.89
C MET A 100 -6.77 -6.64 7.20
N ASP A 101 -6.44 -7.36 8.27
CA ASP A 101 -6.04 -6.74 9.54
C ASP A 101 -4.53 -6.82 9.81
N LYS A 102 -3.78 -7.59 9.04
CA LYS A 102 -2.31 -7.55 9.08
C LYS A 102 -1.80 -6.25 8.44
N PRO A 103 -0.77 -5.62 9.03
CA PRO A 103 -0.15 -4.43 8.46
C PRO A 103 0.45 -4.67 7.07
N VAL A 104 0.24 -3.71 6.15
CA VAL A 104 0.78 -3.73 4.79
C VAL A 104 1.61 -2.49 4.55
N ILE A 105 2.88 -2.66 4.19
CA ILE A 105 3.85 -1.60 3.96
C ILE A 105 4.24 -1.60 2.48
N ALA A 106 4.09 -0.48 1.80
CA ALA A 106 4.67 -0.30 0.47
C ALA A 106 6.11 0.19 0.61
N MET A 107 7.05 -0.57 0.05
CA MET A 107 8.46 -0.21 -0.11
C MET A 107 8.67 0.31 -1.54
N ILE A 108 8.73 1.64 -1.68
CA ILE A 108 8.71 2.32 -2.99
C ILE A 108 10.14 2.53 -3.47
N ASN A 109 10.60 1.62 -4.30
CA ASN A 109 11.97 1.56 -4.83
C ASN A 109 12.21 2.42 -6.07
N GLY A 110 11.23 3.21 -6.50
CA GLY A 110 11.36 4.05 -7.69
C GLY A 110 10.03 4.61 -8.16
N VAL A 111 9.82 4.66 -9.47
CA VAL A 111 8.64 5.27 -10.09
C VAL A 111 7.35 4.53 -9.71
N ALA A 112 6.33 5.29 -9.29
CA ALA A 112 4.97 4.82 -9.02
C ALA A 112 3.96 5.73 -9.75
N VAL A 113 3.33 5.24 -10.82
CA VAL A 113 2.48 6.05 -11.70
C VAL A 113 1.10 5.43 -11.88
N GLY A 114 0.09 6.28 -11.98
CA GLY A 114 -1.30 5.87 -12.19
C GLY A 114 -1.72 4.85 -11.15
N ALA A 115 -2.25 3.72 -11.58
CA ALA A 115 -2.63 2.63 -10.71
C ALA A 115 -1.46 2.09 -9.84
N GLY A 116 -0.20 2.27 -10.26
CA GLY A 116 0.96 1.95 -9.43
C GLY A 116 1.07 2.87 -8.21
N MET A 117 0.82 4.18 -8.37
CA MET A 117 0.69 5.10 -7.25
C MET A 117 -0.54 4.72 -6.41
N GLY A 118 -1.68 4.44 -7.04
CA GLY A 118 -2.90 3.99 -6.39
C GLY A 118 -2.68 2.79 -5.48
N MET A 119 -2.00 1.76 -5.99
CA MET A 119 -1.65 0.58 -5.19
C MET A 119 -0.75 0.91 -4.00
N SER A 120 0.13 1.90 -4.12
CA SER A 120 0.97 2.32 -3.00
C SER A 120 0.15 3.02 -1.91
N VAL A 121 -0.78 3.92 -2.27
CA VAL A 121 -1.58 4.67 -1.29
C VAL A 121 -2.67 3.84 -0.61
N MET A 122 -2.99 2.67 -1.14
CA MET A 122 -3.87 1.69 -0.48
C MET A 122 -3.19 0.95 0.66
N CYS A 123 -1.87 0.85 0.67
CA CYS A 123 -1.13 0.24 1.77
C CYS A 123 -1.25 1.09 3.04
N ASP A 124 -1.07 0.49 4.23
CA ASP A 124 -1.16 1.23 5.50
C ASP A 124 -0.05 2.28 5.62
N MET A 125 1.16 1.93 5.19
CA MET A 125 2.32 2.80 5.24
C MET A 125 3.16 2.70 3.96
N ARG A 126 3.92 3.75 3.68
CA ARG A 126 4.83 3.86 2.53
C ARG A 126 6.18 4.37 3.01
N ILE A 127 7.23 3.64 2.65
CA ILE A 127 8.62 4.04 2.82
C ILE A 127 9.22 4.12 1.42
N ALA A 128 9.74 5.28 1.05
CA ALA A 128 10.22 5.53 -0.30
C ALA A 128 11.74 5.75 -0.33
N ALA A 129 12.36 5.31 -1.41
CA ALA A 129 13.69 5.77 -1.78
C ALA A 129 13.67 7.28 -2.07
N ASP A 130 14.77 7.96 -1.83
CA ASP A 130 14.94 9.38 -2.18
C ASP A 130 14.85 9.65 -3.69
N THR A 131 15.09 8.62 -4.50
CA THR A 131 14.95 8.61 -5.96
C THR A 131 13.53 8.30 -6.44
N ALA A 132 12.58 7.97 -5.52
CA ALA A 132 11.23 7.62 -5.89
C ALA A 132 10.45 8.82 -6.42
N ARG A 133 9.61 8.58 -7.44
CA ARG A 133 8.79 9.59 -8.09
C ARG A 133 7.36 9.09 -8.26
N PHE A 134 6.40 9.99 -8.06
CA PHE A 134 4.98 9.67 -8.05
C PHE A 134 4.22 10.51 -9.06
N SER A 135 3.20 9.93 -9.71
CA SER A 135 2.26 10.68 -10.54
C SER A 135 0.92 9.95 -10.59
N THR A 136 -0.18 10.69 -10.56
CA THR A 136 -1.51 10.10 -10.74
C THR A 136 -1.79 9.74 -12.19
N GLY A 137 -1.25 10.45 -13.16
CA GLY A 137 -1.17 10.12 -14.60
C GLY A 137 -2.47 9.90 -15.38
N TYR A 138 -3.59 9.58 -14.75
CA TYR A 138 -4.83 9.12 -15.41
C TYR A 138 -5.44 10.16 -16.34
N VAL A 139 -5.55 11.42 -15.91
CA VAL A 139 -6.18 12.49 -16.70
C VAL A 139 -5.45 12.75 -18.02
N ARG A 140 -4.14 12.48 -18.08
CA ARG A 140 -3.33 12.64 -19.29
C ARG A 140 -3.71 11.66 -20.40
N VAL A 141 -4.30 10.54 -20.05
CA VAL A 141 -4.82 9.56 -21.00
C VAL A 141 -6.35 9.54 -21.03
N GLY A 142 -6.99 10.61 -20.51
CA GLY A 142 -8.46 10.78 -20.55
C GLY A 142 -9.21 9.82 -19.64
N LEU A 143 -8.58 9.29 -18.59
CA LEU A 143 -9.17 8.36 -17.65
C LEU A 143 -9.42 8.99 -16.28
N VAL A 144 -10.40 8.46 -15.55
CA VAL A 144 -10.52 8.64 -14.10
C VAL A 144 -9.71 7.56 -13.40
N PRO A 145 -9.21 7.81 -12.17
CA PRO A 145 -8.55 6.77 -11.38
C PRO A 145 -9.46 5.56 -11.15
N GLY A 146 -9.05 4.40 -11.66
CA GLY A 146 -9.89 3.20 -11.73
C GLY A 146 -9.72 2.23 -10.56
N ASP A 147 -8.82 2.46 -9.61
CA ASP A 147 -8.35 1.45 -8.65
C ASP A 147 -8.34 1.91 -7.19
N GLY A 148 -8.86 3.10 -6.90
CA GLY A 148 -9.12 3.55 -5.53
C GLY A 148 -8.40 4.82 -5.12
N ASP A 149 -7.59 5.46 -5.98
CA ASP A 149 -6.93 6.74 -5.69
C ASP A 149 -7.90 7.81 -5.22
N THR A 150 -9.06 7.92 -5.86
CA THR A 150 -10.12 8.88 -5.48
C THR A 150 -10.68 8.64 -4.08
N TYR A 151 -10.48 7.45 -3.53
CA TYR A 151 -10.87 7.11 -2.17
C TYR A 151 -9.74 7.33 -1.16
N PHE A 152 -8.53 6.82 -1.47
CA PHE A 152 -7.41 6.80 -0.52
C PHE A 152 -6.63 8.13 -0.51
N LEU A 153 -6.34 8.72 -1.68
CA LEU A 153 -5.51 9.92 -1.76
C LEU A 153 -6.09 11.11 -0.99
N PRO A 154 -7.41 11.45 -1.08
CA PRO A 154 -7.97 12.55 -0.31
C PRO A 154 -7.87 12.37 1.21
N ARG A 155 -7.80 11.12 1.67
CA ARG A 155 -7.62 10.79 3.09
C ARG A 155 -6.20 11.01 3.59
N LEU A 156 -5.24 11.02 2.68
CA LEU A 156 -3.83 11.28 2.99
C LEU A 156 -3.48 12.77 2.91
N VAL A 157 -3.91 13.44 1.83
CA VAL A 157 -3.45 14.79 1.50
C VAL A 157 -4.56 15.87 1.61
N GLY A 158 -5.77 15.48 1.98
CA GLY A 158 -6.96 16.33 1.98
C GLY A 158 -7.56 16.51 0.58
N THR A 159 -8.86 16.88 0.53
CA THR A 159 -9.65 16.90 -0.72
C THR A 159 -9.08 17.86 -1.77
N ALA A 160 -8.74 19.08 -1.38
CA ALA A 160 -8.28 20.10 -2.35
C ALA A 160 -6.97 19.67 -3.02
N LYS A 161 -6.01 19.18 -2.25
CA LYS A 161 -4.72 18.72 -2.80
C LYS A 161 -4.89 17.45 -3.64
N ALA A 162 -5.76 16.53 -3.24
CA ALA A 162 -6.07 15.36 -4.05
C ALA A 162 -6.68 15.73 -5.41
N LEU A 163 -7.62 16.67 -5.43
CA LEU A 163 -8.23 17.15 -6.69
C LEU A 163 -7.17 17.82 -7.59
N GLU A 164 -6.32 18.67 -7.02
CA GLU A 164 -5.22 19.28 -7.76
C GLU A 164 -4.34 18.21 -8.42
N LEU A 165 -3.84 17.23 -7.66
CA LEU A 165 -3.00 16.15 -8.17
C LEU A 165 -3.70 15.27 -9.21
N LEU A 166 -4.99 14.98 -9.01
CA LEU A 166 -5.76 14.13 -9.92
C LEU A 166 -6.17 14.83 -11.21
N TRP A 167 -6.42 16.16 -11.18
CA TRP A 167 -6.83 16.92 -12.35
C TRP A 167 -5.69 17.38 -13.22
N THR A 168 -4.55 17.74 -12.60
CA THR A 168 -3.41 18.25 -13.35
C THR A 168 -2.46 17.12 -13.74
N ALA A 169 -2.37 16.09 -12.93
CA ALA A 169 -1.27 15.12 -12.94
C ALA A 169 0.11 15.85 -12.91
N ASP A 170 0.13 17.08 -12.40
CA ASP A 170 1.23 18.03 -12.41
C ASP A 170 1.90 18.17 -11.04
N PHE A 171 3.04 18.86 -11.07
CA PHE A 171 3.85 19.26 -9.93
C PHE A 171 3.38 20.53 -9.24
N ILE A 172 3.87 20.68 -8.01
CA ILE A 172 3.93 21.97 -7.33
C ILE A 172 5.39 22.36 -7.25
N GLU A 173 5.81 23.13 -8.23
CA GLU A 173 6.68 24.32 -8.14
C GLU A 173 6.97 24.88 -9.53
N ALA A 174 6.67 26.18 -9.72
CA ALA A 174 7.19 26.96 -10.83
C ALA A 174 8.64 27.39 -10.48
N PRO A 175 9.60 27.53 -11.44
CA PRO A 175 9.40 27.91 -12.82
C PRO A 175 10.25 27.12 -13.84
N LYS A 176 9.67 26.28 -14.64
CA LYS A 176 10.28 25.80 -15.90
C LYS A 176 9.20 25.43 -16.93
N ALA A 177 8.48 26.44 -17.40
CA ALA A 177 7.29 26.25 -18.25
C ALA A 177 7.58 25.86 -19.71
N LEU A 178 8.81 25.71 -20.15
CA LEU A 178 9.12 25.47 -21.58
C LEU A 178 9.73 24.10 -21.92
N GLU A 179 10.21 23.34 -20.94
CA GLU A 179 10.78 22.01 -21.17
C GLU A 179 9.76 20.87 -20.95
N LEU A 180 8.57 21.19 -20.45
CA LEU A 180 7.60 20.27 -19.84
C LEU A 180 6.53 19.71 -20.78
N LEU A 181 6.57 20.05 -22.06
CA LEU A 181 5.58 19.55 -23.04
C LEU A 181 5.73 18.06 -23.40
N TRP A 182 6.79 17.39 -22.93
CA TRP A 182 7.09 16.00 -23.28
C TRP A 182 7.40 15.07 -22.10
N THR A 183 7.46 15.57 -20.87
CA THR A 183 7.74 14.75 -19.69
C THR A 183 6.52 14.71 -18.76
N ALA A 184 6.10 13.51 -18.37
CA ALA A 184 5.12 13.34 -17.30
C ALA A 184 5.74 13.88 -16.00
N ASP A 185 5.14 14.92 -15.42
CA ASP A 185 5.66 15.48 -14.18
C ASP A 185 5.41 14.53 -13.02
N PHE A 186 6.43 14.38 -12.17
CA PHE A 186 6.42 13.47 -11.04
C PHE A 186 6.46 14.24 -9.72
N ILE A 187 5.81 13.72 -8.70
CA ILE A 187 6.01 14.17 -7.32
C ILE A 187 7.29 13.51 -6.83
N GLU A 188 8.33 14.29 -6.57
CA GLU A 188 9.58 13.78 -6.02
C GLU A 188 9.39 13.30 -4.57
N ALA A 189 10.25 12.39 -4.10
CA ALA A 189 10.12 11.77 -2.78
C ALA A 189 10.06 12.79 -1.61
N PRO A 190 10.84 13.87 -1.56
CA PRO A 190 10.74 14.88 -0.50
C PRO A 190 9.37 15.59 -0.48
N ASP A 191 8.78 15.88 -1.64
CA ASP A 191 7.46 16.49 -1.72
C ASP A 191 6.36 15.50 -1.36
N ALA A 192 6.49 14.24 -1.76
CA ALA A 192 5.59 13.17 -1.35
C ALA A 192 5.59 13.01 0.19
N LEU A 193 6.73 13.17 0.85
CA LEU A 193 6.83 13.19 2.32
C LEU A 193 6.11 14.41 2.91
N ARG A 194 6.38 15.60 2.37
CA ARG A 194 5.76 16.86 2.83
C ARG A 194 4.22 16.85 2.69
N LEU A 195 3.71 16.22 1.64
CA LEU A 195 2.28 16.05 1.38
C LEU A 195 1.64 14.92 2.20
N GLY A 196 2.40 14.08 2.86
CA GLY A 196 1.90 12.92 3.59
C GLY A 196 1.56 11.70 2.70
N ILE A 197 1.92 11.75 1.42
CA ILE A 197 1.78 10.60 0.50
C ILE A 197 2.66 9.45 0.98
N VAL A 198 3.89 9.74 1.42
CA VAL A 198 4.77 8.76 2.08
C VAL A 198 5.06 9.18 3.51
N GLN A 199 5.40 8.24 4.38
CA GLN A 199 5.68 8.49 5.78
C GLN A 199 7.18 8.57 6.09
N ARG A 200 8.02 8.02 5.21
CA ARG A 200 9.49 8.07 5.32
C ARG A 200 10.11 8.14 3.94
N VAL A 201 11.22 8.88 3.85
CA VAL A 201 12.12 8.88 2.70
C VAL A 201 13.51 8.55 3.22
N VAL A 202 14.19 7.64 2.57
CA VAL A 202 15.54 7.19 2.92
C VAL A 202 16.39 7.10 1.64
N PRO A 203 17.72 7.13 1.73
CA PRO A 203 18.57 6.87 0.58
C PRO A 203 18.21 5.53 -0.09
N ASP A 204 18.24 5.48 -1.42
CA ASP A 204 17.86 4.30 -2.19
C ASP A 204 18.60 3.03 -1.73
N ALA A 205 19.89 3.16 -1.46
CA ALA A 205 20.73 2.06 -0.95
C ALA A 205 20.28 1.53 0.43
N GLU A 206 19.59 2.34 1.24
CA GLU A 206 19.12 1.99 2.59
C GLU A 206 17.65 1.55 2.62
N LEU A 207 16.91 1.72 1.52
CA LEU A 207 15.46 1.51 1.48
C LEU A 207 15.06 0.13 1.99
N ARG A 208 15.73 -0.91 1.52
CA ARG A 208 15.43 -2.29 1.92
C ARG A 208 15.62 -2.47 3.42
N ASP A 209 16.79 -2.11 3.93
CA ASP A 209 17.13 -2.32 5.34
C ASP A 209 16.24 -1.51 6.27
N ALA A 210 15.96 -0.25 5.95
CA ALA A 210 15.06 0.61 6.71
C ALA A 210 13.62 0.07 6.73
N THR A 211 13.12 -0.42 5.58
CA THR A 211 11.77 -0.99 5.49
C THR A 211 11.66 -2.28 6.30
N TYR A 212 12.60 -3.20 6.14
CA TYR A 212 12.56 -4.47 6.87
C TYR A 212 12.85 -4.31 8.36
N ALA A 213 13.67 -3.34 8.78
CA ALA A 213 13.84 -3.02 10.20
C ALA A 213 12.51 -2.55 10.80
N PHE A 214 11.77 -1.67 10.10
CA PHE A 214 10.46 -1.23 10.54
C PHE A 214 9.41 -2.35 10.51
N ALA A 215 9.40 -3.16 9.46
CA ALA A 215 8.49 -4.31 9.35
C ALA A 215 8.73 -5.32 10.48
N ARG A 216 9.99 -5.61 10.82
CA ARG A 216 10.34 -6.48 11.96
C ARG A 216 9.87 -5.91 13.30
N GLN A 217 10.04 -4.60 13.51
CA GLN A 217 9.53 -3.97 14.73
C GLN A 217 8.02 -4.23 14.92
N ILE A 218 7.25 -4.22 13.84
CA ILE A 218 5.81 -4.54 13.87
C ILE A 218 5.60 -6.05 13.99
N ALA A 219 6.33 -6.86 13.23
CA ALA A 219 6.17 -8.31 13.21
C ALA A 219 6.51 -8.97 14.56
N ASP A 220 7.45 -8.40 15.31
CA ASP A 220 7.85 -8.85 16.65
C ASP A 220 6.97 -8.25 17.76
N GLY A 221 6.08 -7.32 17.43
CA GLY A 221 5.15 -6.69 18.33
C GLY A 221 3.96 -7.58 18.71
N PRO A 222 3.11 -7.12 19.67
CA PRO A 222 1.93 -7.85 20.12
C PRO A 222 0.86 -7.84 19.02
N GLN A 223 0.67 -8.96 18.33
CA GLN A 223 -0.12 -9.02 17.09
C GLN A 223 -1.61 -8.76 17.30
N ILE A 224 -2.19 -9.19 18.42
CA ILE A 224 -3.61 -8.95 18.71
C ILE A 224 -3.90 -7.43 18.75
N PRO A 225 -3.25 -6.60 19.58
CA PRO A 225 -3.49 -5.17 19.60
C PRO A 225 -3.08 -4.48 18.27
N ILE A 226 -2.00 -4.88 17.61
CA ILE A 226 -1.58 -4.29 16.32
C ILE A 226 -2.70 -4.43 15.28
N ARG A 227 -3.27 -5.61 15.12
CA ARG A 227 -4.37 -5.87 14.18
C ARG A 227 -5.65 -5.16 14.58
N MET A 228 -5.96 -5.11 15.87
CA MET A 228 -7.13 -4.38 16.39
C MET A 228 -6.99 -2.87 16.19
N ILE A 229 -5.80 -2.30 16.40
CA ILE A 229 -5.53 -0.89 16.15
C ILE A 229 -5.79 -0.54 14.67
N LYS A 230 -5.29 -1.34 13.74
CA LYS A 230 -5.56 -1.13 12.30
C LYS A 230 -7.07 -1.07 12.03
N ARG A 231 -7.83 -2.06 12.50
CA ARG A 231 -9.30 -2.08 12.36
C ARG A 231 -9.96 -0.84 12.95
N LEU A 232 -9.59 -0.47 14.18
CA LEU A 232 -10.17 0.69 14.88
C LEU A 232 -9.89 1.99 14.13
N VAL A 233 -8.68 2.20 13.61
CA VAL A 233 -8.31 3.39 12.82
C VAL A 233 -9.17 3.49 11.56
N TYR A 234 -9.30 2.42 10.77
CA TYR A 234 -10.12 2.47 9.55
C TYR A 234 -11.63 2.58 9.84
N GLN A 235 -12.11 1.98 10.92
CA GLN A 235 -13.52 2.10 11.34
C GLN A 235 -13.86 3.49 11.89
N SER A 236 -12.92 4.19 12.54
CA SER A 236 -13.14 5.55 13.02
C SER A 236 -13.58 6.53 11.93
N MET A 237 -13.20 6.28 10.68
CA MET A 237 -13.60 7.12 9.55
C MET A 237 -15.06 6.91 9.10
N LYS A 238 -15.73 5.89 9.63
CA LYS A 238 -17.10 5.49 9.26
C LYS A 238 -18.08 5.60 10.42
N LEU A 239 -17.62 5.76 11.65
CA LEU A 239 -18.39 5.72 12.88
C LEU A 239 -18.42 7.10 13.57
N ASP A 240 -19.48 7.38 14.32
CA ASP A 240 -19.48 8.46 15.31
C ASP A 240 -18.61 8.11 16.52
N LEU A 241 -18.18 9.13 17.27
CA LEU A 241 -17.25 8.97 18.39
C LEU A 241 -17.77 8.01 19.46
N ARG A 242 -19.06 8.07 19.81
CA ARG A 242 -19.65 7.23 20.88
C ARG A 242 -19.60 5.76 20.50
N THR A 243 -20.05 5.42 19.29
CA THR A 243 -20.01 4.07 18.75
C THR A 243 -18.58 3.56 18.64
N HIS A 244 -17.66 4.43 18.22
CA HIS A 244 -16.24 4.08 18.16
C HIS A 244 -15.63 3.79 19.53
N LEU A 245 -15.93 4.60 20.56
CA LEU A 245 -15.44 4.39 21.93
C LEU A 245 -15.99 3.11 22.57
N ASP A 246 -17.24 2.73 22.26
CA ASP A 246 -17.81 1.46 22.71
C ASP A 246 -17.05 0.27 22.08
N LEU A 247 -16.73 0.35 20.79
CA LEU A 247 -15.92 -0.64 20.09
C LEU A 247 -14.50 -0.73 20.68
N VAL A 248 -13.86 0.42 20.96
CA VAL A 248 -12.54 0.48 21.63
C VAL A 248 -12.58 -0.21 22.97
N SER A 249 -13.64 0.03 23.78
CA SER A 249 -13.82 -0.57 25.09
C SER A 249 -13.91 -2.10 25.02
N SER A 250 -14.66 -2.60 24.03
CA SER A 250 -14.80 -4.04 23.77
C SER A 250 -13.47 -4.68 23.35
N HIS A 251 -12.73 -4.05 22.44
CA HIS A 251 -11.41 -4.52 22.02
C HIS A 251 -10.40 -4.48 23.17
N MET A 252 -10.42 -3.45 23.99
CA MET A 252 -9.56 -3.34 25.17
C MET A 252 -9.82 -4.45 26.19
N ALA A 253 -11.08 -4.84 26.40
CA ALA A 253 -11.42 -5.95 27.28
C ALA A 253 -10.80 -7.28 26.79
N ILE A 254 -10.79 -7.51 25.49
CA ILE A 254 -10.16 -8.70 24.89
C ILE A 254 -8.65 -8.65 25.04
N VAL A 255 -8.02 -7.54 24.64
CA VAL A 255 -6.56 -7.39 24.67
C VAL A 255 -5.99 -7.56 26.08
N ARG A 256 -6.68 -7.06 27.11
CA ARG A 256 -6.25 -7.20 28.52
C ARG A 256 -6.15 -8.64 29.01
N GLN A 257 -6.82 -9.58 28.36
CA GLN A 257 -6.78 -11.00 28.72
C GLN A 257 -5.67 -11.75 27.99
N SER A 258 -5.05 -11.16 26.96
CA SER A 258 -3.99 -11.80 26.19
C SER A 258 -2.72 -12.05 27.02
N ASP A 259 -1.97 -13.06 26.64
CA ASP A 259 -0.67 -13.34 27.26
C ASP A 259 0.34 -12.26 26.92
N ASP A 260 0.25 -11.68 25.73
CA ASP A 260 1.09 -10.56 25.30
C ASP A 260 0.87 -9.31 26.16
N HIS A 261 -0.35 -9.04 26.63
CA HIS A 261 -0.59 -7.94 27.57
C HIS A 261 0.09 -8.19 28.93
N LYS A 262 -0.03 -9.41 29.46
CA LYS A 262 0.63 -9.80 30.72
C LYS A 262 2.14 -9.67 30.61
N GLU A 263 2.71 -10.18 29.49
CA GLU A 263 4.14 -10.08 29.20
C GLU A 263 4.58 -8.63 29.09
N GLY A 264 3.84 -7.78 28.36
CA GLY A 264 4.16 -6.37 28.22
C GLY A 264 4.22 -5.64 29.55
N VAL A 265 3.26 -5.91 30.46
CA VAL A 265 3.22 -5.34 31.81
C VAL A 265 4.39 -5.86 32.68
N ALA A 266 4.70 -7.15 32.59
CA ALA A 266 5.82 -7.76 33.32
C ALA A 266 7.17 -7.18 32.85
N ALA A 267 7.38 -7.16 31.53
CA ALA A 267 8.58 -6.63 30.90
C ALA A 267 8.83 -5.15 31.28
N PHE A 268 7.76 -4.33 31.28
CA PHE A 268 7.82 -2.93 31.70
C PHE A 268 8.28 -2.79 33.15
N LYS A 269 7.70 -3.57 34.09
CA LYS A 269 8.07 -3.55 35.51
C LYS A 269 9.52 -4.00 35.74
N GLU A 270 9.95 -5.02 34.99
CA GLU A 270 11.29 -5.62 35.07
C GLU A 270 12.34 -4.86 34.25
N LYS A 271 11.96 -3.82 33.52
CA LYS A 271 12.82 -2.99 32.65
C LYS A 271 13.60 -3.82 31.61
N ARG A 272 12.95 -4.82 31.03
CA ARG A 272 13.47 -5.68 29.96
C ARG A 272 12.67 -5.54 28.68
N ALA A 273 13.21 -6.04 27.57
CA ALA A 273 12.46 -6.16 26.33
C ALA A 273 11.36 -7.24 26.48
N PRO A 274 10.13 -6.98 26.02
CA PRO A 274 9.05 -7.97 26.00
C PRO A 274 9.31 -9.05 24.94
N LYS A 275 8.73 -10.24 25.14
CA LYS A 275 8.77 -11.37 24.21
C LYS A 275 7.34 -11.77 23.84
N PHE A 276 6.78 -11.08 22.85
CA PHE A 276 5.41 -11.29 22.40
C PHE A 276 5.28 -12.58 21.58
N GLN A 277 4.13 -13.25 21.73
CA GLN A 277 3.82 -14.53 21.10
C GLN A 277 2.57 -14.46 20.21
N GLY A 278 1.87 -13.34 20.17
CA GLY A 278 0.66 -13.13 19.37
C GLY A 278 -0.60 -13.78 19.94
N ARG A 279 -0.65 -14.03 21.24
CA ARG A 279 -1.76 -14.74 21.91
C ARG A 279 -2.11 -14.14 23.28
#